data_663b107def28c3d6c16c5d0d9775115e
#
_entry.id   663b107def28c3d6c16c5d0d9775115e
#
_cell.length_a   1.000
_cell.length_b   1.000
_cell.length_c   1.000
_cell.angle_alpha   90.00
_cell.angle_beta   90.00
_cell.angle_gamma   90.00
#
_symmetry.space_group_name_H-M   'P 1'
#
loop_
_entity.id
_entity.type
_entity.pdbx_description
1 polymer ?
#
loop_
_entity_poly.entity_id
_entity_poly.type
_entity_poly.pdbx_seq_one_letter_code
_entity_poly.pdbx_strand_id
1 'polypeptide(L)'
;MAVAEELHFGRAATRLYIAQPSLSHQIRKLEETLGTPLFVRSNRRVQLTAAGRTLVREAPIALAALEQAVQLTRLAGSGIATTIRLGYTPVTGFDTLTTLLNALHDDQPGLTVDARELFSAEIPERLCAGDLDIGLALSPQPIDGVAGEILRKEPVSALLGTRHRLAAAPTIPVSALRDETLLLFPRRLAPAYYDAIVAACHEAGFSPEIRAFEEPPVNAMLARLSSGREVSLAPASFAEHAAKAGTGIILRDVVEPPIPAELSMLWPANDPSPAIASVLAIARRCAERNGWLRHPLT
;
A
#
# COMPACT_ATOMS: atom_id res chain seq x y z
N MET A 1 -20.53 6.09 20.09
CA MET A 1 -19.20 5.67 20.59
C MET A 1 -19.07 5.88 22.10
N ALA A 2 -19.06 7.10 22.65
CA ALA A 2 -18.76 7.37 24.05
C ALA A 2 -19.55 6.52 25.07
N VAL A 3 -20.86 6.28 24.86
CA VAL A 3 -21.66 5.40 25.76
C VAL A 3 -21.21 3.94 25.69
N ALA A 4 -20.76 3.49 24.54
CA ALA A 4 -20.28 2.12 24.34
C ALA A 4 -18.92 1.87 25.01
N GLU A 5 -18.06 2.87 25.05
CA GLU A 5 -16.76 2.83 25.71
C GLU A 5 -16.88 2.92 27.22
N GLU A 6 -17.73 3.87 27.70
CA GLU A 6 -17.91 4.12 29.12
C GLU A 6 -18.83 3.11 29.82
N LEU A 7 -19.73 2.48 29.08
CA LEU A 7 -20.83 1.65 29.60
C LEU A 7 -21.60 2.32 30.74
N HIS A 8 -21.65 3.67 30.69
CA HIS A 8 -22.28 4.51 31.71
C HIS A 8 -22.70 5.87 31.15
N PHE A 9 -23.99 6.14 31.08
CA PHE A 9 -24.53 7.37 30.48
C PHE A 9 -24.02 8.66 31.13
N GLY A 10 -23.87 8.67 32.46
CA GLY A 10 -23.37 9.85 33.17
C GLY A 10 -21.92 10.18 32.81
N ARG A 11 -21.00 9.19 32.83
CA ARG A 11 -19.61 9.39 32.42
C ARG A 11 -19.49 9.78 30.97
N ALA A 12 -20.23 9.11 30.08
CA ALA A 12 -20.26 9.48 28.68
C ALA A 12 -20.76 10.90 28.44
N ALA A 13 -21.78 11.34 29.16
CA ALA A 13 -22.30 12.70 29.07
C ALA A 13 -21.26 13.73 29.55
N THR A 14 -20.59 13.46 30.67
CA THR A 14 -19.49 14.31 31.18
C THR A 14 -18.37 14.42 30.15
N ARG A 15 -17.94 13.30 29.54
CA ARG A 15 -16.88 13.27 28.52
C ARG A 15 -17.26 14.07 27.26
N LEU A 16 -18.55 14.09 26.90
CA LEU A 16 -19.07 14.83 25.76
C LEU A 16 -19.47 16.28 26.07
N TYR A 17 -19.32 16.72 27.33
CA TYR A 17 -19.71 18.05 27.80
C TYR A 17 -21.19 18.37 27.56
N ILE A 18 -22.08 17.37 27.73
CA ILE A 18 -23.54 17.54 27.59
C ILE A 18 -24.28 16.98 28.82
N ALA A 19 -25.55 17.38 28.96
CA ALA A 19 -26.39 16.85 30.03
C ALA A 19 -26.76 15.38 29.74
N GLN A 20 -26.74 14.53 30.78
CA GLN A 20 -27.12 13.10 30.65
C GLN A 20 -28.54 12.89 30.06
N PRO A 21 -29.58 13.67 30.40
CA PRO A 21 -30.88 13.53 29.77
C PRO A 21 -30.87 13.74 28.25
N SER A 22 -30.07 14.72 27.78
CA SER A 22 -29.88 15.01 26.36
C SER A 22 -29.21 13.82 25.63
N LEU A 23 -28.13 13.26 26.19
CA LEU A 23 -27.49 12.08 25.65
C LEU A 23 -28.43 10.88 25.59
N SER A 24 -29.19 10.65 26.67
CA SER A 24 -30.17 9.54 26.73
C SER A 24 -31.29 9.71 25.71
N HIS A 25 -31.72 10.92 25.41
CA HIS A 25 -32.71 11.22 24.39
C HIS A 25 -32.14 10.96 22.98
N GLN A 26 -30.91 11.41 22.68
CA GLN A 26 -30.25 11.17 21.38
C GLN A 26 -30.05 9.69 21.11
N ILE A 27 -29.62 8.91 22.10
CA ILE A 27 -29.45 7.46 21.94
C ILE A 27 -30.82 6.79 21.69
N ARG A 28 -31.88 7.20 22.39
CA ARG A 28 -33.23 6.67 22.19
C ARG A 28 -33.74 6.95 20.77
N LYS A 29 -33.57 8.18 20.29
CA LYS A 29 -33.91 8.57 18.92
C LYS A 29 -33.14 7.75 17.87
N LEU A 30 -31.88 7.45 18.12
CA LEU A 30 -31.06 6.59 17.26
C LEU A 30 -31.61 5.14 17.25
N GLU A 31 -31.92 4.57 18.43
CA GLU A 31 -32.55 3.25 18.57
C GLU A 31 -33.88 3.17 17.84
N GLU A 32 -34.73 4.22 17.93
CA GLU A 32 -36.00 4.35 17.20
C GLU A 32 -35.79 4.38 15.69
N THR A 33 -34.79 5.16 15.21
CA THR A 33 -34.46 5.25 13.79
C THR A 33 -33.98 3.91 13.22
N LEU A 34 -33.22 3.15 14.02
CA LEU A 34 -32.70 1.84 13.62
C LEU A 34 -33.70 0.70 13.84
N GLY A 35 -34.80 0.96 14.53
CA GLY A 35 -35.81 -0.04 14.86
C GLY A 35 -35.32 -1.14 15.82
N THR A 36 -34.21 -0.93 16.50
CA THR A 36 -33.60 -1.93 17.40
C THR A 36 -32.87 -1.27 18.57
N PRO A 37 -32.94 -1.84 19.80
CA PRO A 37 -32.17 -1.32 20.92
C PRO A 37 -30.68 -1.61 20.77
N LEU A 38 -29.87 -0.62 21.06
CA LEU A 38 -28.39 -0.73 21.03
C LEU A 38 -27.84 -1.06 22.42
N PHE A 39 -28.55 -0.71 23.48
CA PHE A 39 -28.15 -0.93 24.86
C PHE A 39 -29.22 -1.67 25.66
N VAL A 40 -28.77 -2.63 26.46
CA VAL A 40 -29.56 -3.20 27.55
C VAL A 40 -29.31 -2.36 28.81
N ARG A 41 -30.39 -1.77 29.37
CA ARG A 41 -30.33 -0.91 30.55
C ARG A 41 -30.92 -1.65 31.73
N SER A 42 -30.15 -1.92 32.76
CA SER A 42 -30.66 -2.35 34.07
C SER A 42 -30.30 -1.32 35.14
N ASN A 43 -30.92 -1.38 36.28
CA ASN A 43 -30.65 -0.44 37.40
C ASN A 43 -29.18 -0.49 37.89
N ARG A 44 -28.37 -1.47 37.43
CA ARG A 44 -27.00 -1.65 37.88
C ARG A 44 -25.96 -1.67 36.75
N ARG A 45 -26.35 -1.85 35.48
CA ARG A 45 -25.39 -1.98 34.37
C ARG A 45 -25.98 -1.55 33.04
N VAL A 46 -25.14 -0.97 32.20
CA VAL A 46 -25.39 -0.72 30.79
C VAL A 46 -24.52 -1.69 30.00
N GLN A 47 -25.10 -2.39 29.03
CA GLN A 47 -24.40 -3.35 28.17
C GLN A 47 -24.84 -3.15 26.73
N LEU A 48 -23.94 -3.45 25.79
CA LEU A 48 -24.27 -3.44 24.36
C LEU A 48 -25.13 -4.67 24.00
N THR A 49 -26.15 -4.46 23.18
CA THR A 49 -26.85 -5.54 22.47
C THR A 49 -25.98 -6.09 21.33
N ALA A 50 -26.42 -7.13 20.65
CA ALA A 50 -25.77 -7.59 19.41
C ALA A 50 -25.77 -6.48 18.34
N ALA A 51 -26.89 -5.78 18.17
CA ALA A 51 -27.00 -4.62 17.28
C ALA A 51 -26.05 -3.47 17.69
N GLY A 52 -25.95 -3.19 19.00
CA GLY A 52 -25.02 -2.20 19.53
C GLY A 52 -23.56 -2.53 19.21
N ARG A 53 -23.13 -3.78 19.36
CA ARG A 53 -21.77 -4.21 18.99
C ARG A 53 -21.50 -4.06 17.49
N THR A 54 -22.47 -4.42 16.65
CA THR A 54 -22.36 -4.22 15.20
C THR A 54 -22.20 -2.75 14.87
N LEU A 55 -23.05 -1.87 15.43
CA LEU A 55 -22.95 -0.43 15.16
C LEU A 55 -21.62 0.16 15.63
N VAL A 56 -21.08 -0.26 16.79
CA VAL A 56 -19.77 0.19 17.30
C VAL A 56 -18.64 -0.17 16.34
N ARG A 57 -18.72 -1.31 15.66
CA ARG A 57 -17.74 -1.72 14.66
C ARG A 57 -17.87 -0.94 13.35
N GLU A 58 -19.11 -0.75 12.85
CA GLU A 58 -19.36 -0.18 11.52
C GLU A 58 -19.44 1.36 11.51
N ALA A 59 -19.91 1.98 12.62
CA ALA A 59 -20.08 3.43 12.66
C ALA A 59 -18.81 4.26 12.43
N PRO A 60 -17.61 3.86 12.94
CA PRO A 60 -16.38 4.59 12.64
C PRO A 60 -16.08 4.65 11.15
N ILE A 61 -16.32 3.55 10.41
CA ILE A 61 -16.12 3.47 8.96
C ILE A 61 -17.04 4.43 8.23
N ALA A 62 -18.33 4.43 8.58
CA ALA A 62 -19.32 5.31 7.97
C ALA A 62 -19.04 6.79 8.28
N LEU A 63 -18.65 7.11 9.51
CA LEU A 63 -18.30 8.48 9.93
C LEU A 63 -17.06 8.99 9.19
N ALA A 64 -16.03 8.17 9.05
CA ALA A 64 -14.83 8.52 8.30
C ALA A 64 -15.17 8.80 6.81
N ALA A 65 -16.03 8.00 6.20
CA ALA A 65 -16.49 8.22 4.83
C ALA A 65 -17.29 9.54 4.69
N LEU A 66 -18.13 9.87 5.68
CA LEU A 66 -18.87 11.13 5.70
C LEU A 66 -17.93 12.33 5.86
N GLU A 67 -17.00 12.27 6.79
CA GLU A 67 -15.97 13.32 6.99
C GLU A 67 -15.17 13.54 5.72
N GLN A 68 -14.77 12.47 5.05
CA GLN A 68 -14.10 12.52 3.74
C GLN A 68 -14.99 13.23 2.70
N ALA A 69 -16.25 12.85 2.56
CA ALA A 69 -17.16 13.49 1.61
C ALA A 69 -17.31 15.00 1.86
N VAL A 70 -17.41 15.42 3.13
CA VAL A 70 -17.46 16.84 3.51
C VAL A 70 -16.16 17.56 3.11
N GLN A 71 -15.00 16.97 3.34
CA GLN A 71 -13.72 17.56 2.97
C GLN A 71 -13.57 17.68 1.45
N LEU A 72 -13.92 16.63 0.70
CA LEU A 72 -13.91 16.66 -0.77
C LEU A 72 -14.83 17.76 -1.33
N THR A 73 -16.01 17.91 -0.74
CA THR A 73 -16.95 18.97 -1.13
C THR A 73 -16.36 20.37 -0.89
N ARG A 74 -15.66 20.56 0.23
CA ARG A 74 -14.98 21.81 0.55
C ARG A 74 -13.84 22.12 -0.42
N LEU A 75 -13.01 21.11 -0.74
CA LEU A 75 -11.93 21.23 -1.72
C LEU A 75 -12.48 21.60 -3.10
N ALA A 76 -13.52 20.90 -3.57
CA ALA A 76 -14.18 21.22 -4.84
C ALA A 76 -14.76 22.65 -4.87
N GLY A 77 -15.31 23.11 -3.74
CA GLY A 77 -15.88 24.46 -3.61
C GLY A 77 -14.83 25.59 -3.50
N SER A 78 -13.59 25.27 -3.12
CA SER A 78 -12.55 26.29 -2.92
C SER A 78 -11.93 26.81 -4.22
N GLY A 79 -12.09 26.11 -5.35
CA GLY A 79 -11.48 26.47 -6.64
C GLY A 79 -9.93 26.45 -6.64
N ILE A 80 -9.30 26.02 -5.54
CA ILE A 80 -7.85 25.94 -5.40
C ILE A 80 -7.42 24.55 -5.89
N ALA A 81 -6.65 24.52 -6.98
CA ALA A 81 -5.98 23.29 -7.40
C ALA A 81 -5.01 22.86 -6.29
N THR A 82 -5.29 21.72 -5.66
CA THR A 82 -4.39 21.15 -4.66
C THR A 82 -3.38 20.25 -5.36
N THR A 83 -2.10 20.52 -5.17
CA THR A 83 -1.03 19.67 -5.71
C THR A 83 -0.57 18.68 -4.64
N ILE A 84 -0.56 17.40 -4.96
CA ILE A 84 0.05 16.32 -4.17
C ILE A 84 1.41 15.98 -4.77
N ARG A 85 2.45 16.05 -3.96
CA ARG A 85 3.80 15.63 -4.31
C ARG A 85 3.95 14.13 -3.98
N LEU A 86 4.01 13.31 -5.02
CA LEU A 86 4.02 11.86 -4.90
C LEU A 86 5.37 11.30 -5.34
N GLY A 87 6.08 10.63 -4.40
CA GLY A 87 7.27 9.85 -4.72
C GLY A 87 6.89 8.41 -5.10
N TYR A 88 7.53 7.84 -6.13
CA TYR A 88 7.29 6.45 -6.51
C TYR A 88 8.58 5.76 -6.96
N THR A 89 8.64 4.45 -6.82
CA THR A 89 9.80 3.68 -7.29
C THR A 89 9.63 3.24 -8.75
N PRO A 90 10.73 3.06 -9.51
CA PRO A 90 10.66 2.64 -10.92
C PRO A 90 9.77 1.43 -11.16
N VAL A 91 9.82 0.45 -10.27
CA VAL A 91 9.01 -0.79 -10.39
C VAL A 91 7.52 -0.56 -10.21
N THR A 92 7.10 0.53 -9.57
CA THR A 92 5.69 0.87 -9.34
C THR A 92 5.09 1.75 -10.43
N GLY A 93 5.93 2.35 -11.26
CA GLY A 93 5.53 3.34 -12.28
C GLY A 93 4.68 2.77 -13.40
N PHE A 94 4.83 1.49 -13.71
CA PHE A 94 4.24 0.90 -14.93
C PHE A 94 2.79 0.44 -14.79
N ASP A 95 2.34 0.05 -13.61
CA ASP A 95 0.98 -0.45 -13.38
C ASP A 95 0.29 0.28 -12.22
N THR A 96 0.86 0.17 -11.02
CA THR A 96 0.21 0.69 -9.81
C THR A 96 0.04 2.21 -9.84
N LEU A 97 1.09 2.95 -10.21
CA LEU A 97 1.02 4.41 -10.33
C LEU A 97 0.03 4.83 -11.41
N THR A 98 0.08 4.20 -12.58
CA THR A 98 -0.83 4.53 -13.70
C THR A 98 -2.29 4.31 -13.30
N THR A 99 -2.58 3.18 -12.65
CA THR A 99 -3.93 2.87 -12.14
C THR A 99 -4.39 3.90 -11.11
N LEU A 100 -3.51 4.28 -10.18
CA LEU A 100 -3.81 5.30 -9.17
C LEU A 100 -4.04 6.69 -9.79
N LEU A 101 -3.18 7.13 -10.71
CA LEU A 101 -3.31 8.43 -11.36
C LEU A 101 -4.60 8.55 -12.18
N ASN A 102 -4.99 7.50 -12.91
CA ASN A 102 -6.26 7.49 -13.64
C ASN A 102 -7.45 7.58 -12.67
N ALA A 103 -7.45 6.82 -11.59
CA ALA A 103 -8.52 6.88 -10.60
C ALA A 103 -8.59 8.25 -9.89
N LEU A 104 -7.43 8.88 -9.63
CA LEU A 104 -7.37 10.23 -9.07
C LEU A 104 -7.92 11.27 -10.06
N HIS A 105 -7.58 11.16 -11.34
CA HIS A 105 -8.10 12.06 -12.37
C HIS A 105 -9.62 11.97 -12.49
N ASP A 106 -10.17 10.76 -12.48
CA ASP A 106 -11.61 10.52 -12.61
C ASP A 106 -12.40 10.99 -11.37
N ASP A 107 -11.90 10.68 -10.17
CA ASP A 107 -12.59 10.94 -8.91
C ASP A 107 -12.31 12.34 -8.35
N GLN A 108 -11.20 13.00 -8.74
CA GLN A 108 -10.72 14.26 -8.17
C GLN A 108 -10.14 15.20 -9.25
N PRO A 109 -10.97 15.74 -10.17
CA PRO A 109 -10.49 16.55 -11.29
C PRO A 109 -9.80 17.87 -10.87
N GLY A 110 -9.99 18.31 -9.60
CA GLY A 110 -9.30 19.48 -9.03
C GLY A 110 -7.96 19.15 -8.34
N LEU A 111 -7.55 17.87 -8.31
CA LEU A 111 -6.30 17.42 -7.71
C LEU A 111 -5.23 17.29 -8.79
N THR A 112 -4.10 17.98 -8.60
CA THR A 112 -2.90 17.80 -9.43
C THR A 112 -1.91 16.91 -8.71
N VAL A 113 -1.29 15.96 -9.40
CA VAL A 113 -0.23 15.12 -8.86
C VAL A 113 1.11 15.47 -9.51
N ASP A 114 2.07 15.94 -8.71
CA ASP A 114 3.49 16.07 -9.07
C ASP A 114 4.20 14.77 -8.70
N ALA A 115 4.32 13.85 -9.65
CA ALA A 115 4.91 12.52 -9.43
C ALA A 115 6.41 12.55 -9.74
N ARG A 116 7.24 12.03 -8.80
CA ARG A 116 8.68 11.98 -8.90
C ARG A 116 9.20 10.57 -8.71
N GLU A 117 10.04 10.12 -9.63
CA GLU A 117 10.72 8.84 -9.52
C GLU A 117 11.86 8.93 -8.50
N LEU A 118 11.86 8.01 -7.53
CA LEU A 118 12.79 7.94 -6.40
C LEU A 118 13.07 6.47 -6.07
N PHE A 119 14.02 6.22 -5.17
CA PHE A 119 14.23 4.88 -4.64
C PHE A 119 13.55 4.66 -3.30
N SER A 120 13.25 3.40 -2.96
CA SER A 120 12.52 3.05 -1.73
C SER A 120 13.16 3.60 -0.46
N ALA A 121 14.50 3.69 -0.42
CA ALA A 121 15.22 4.22 0.74
C ALA A 121 15.08 5.75 0.90
N GLU A 122 14.84 6.50 -0.19
CA GLU A 122 14.76 7.96 -0.16
C GLU A 122 13.37 8.48 0.25
N ILE A 123 12.34 7.72 -0.09
CA ILE A 123 10.94 8.16 0.07
C ILE A 123 10.59 8.50 1.53
N PRO A 124 10.90 7.66 2.54
CA PRO A 124 10.58 7.97 3.94
C PRO A 124 11.26 9.24 4.45
N GLU A 125 12.53 9.47 4.11
CA GLU A 125 13.27 10.66 4.51
C GLU A 125 12.65 11.94 3.91
N ARG A 126 12.25 11.89 2.63
CA ARG A 126 11.61 13.03 1.96
C ARG A 126 10.20 13.33 2.48
N LEU A 127 9.47 12.31 2.94
CA LEU A 127 8.20 12.49 3.66
C LEU A 127 8.44 13.21 5.00
N CYS A 128 9.45 12.80 5.77
CA CYS A 128 9.81 13.48 7.01
C CYS A 128 10.27 14.93 6.79
N ALA A 129 10.98 15.20 5.69
CA ALA A 129 11.42 16.55 5.33
C ALA A 129 10.29 17.45 4.79
N GLY A 130 9.11 16.89 4.51
CA GLY A 130 8.00 17.63 3.90
C GLY A 130 8.18 17.91 2.41
N ASP A 131 9.10 17.21 1.74
CA ASP A 131 9.33 17.31 0.29
C ASP A 131 8.29 16.52 -0.49
N LEU A 132 7.70 15.49 0.14
CA LEU A 132 6.63 14.66 -0.39
C LEU A 132 5.44 14.66 0.55
N ASP A 133 4.27 14.43 -0.03
CA ASP A 133 3.00 14.23 0.69
C ASP A 133 2.64 12.74 0.75
N ILE A 134 2.97 11.98 -0.29
CA ILE A 134 2.71 10.54 -0.40
C ILE A 134 3.90 9.85 -1.06
N GLY A 135 4.15 8.59 -0.67
CA GLY A 135 5.16 7.73 -1.29
C GLY A 135 4.62 6.35 -1.64
N LEU A 136 5.04 5.82 -2.79
CA LEU A 136 4.85 4.42 -3.19
C LEU A 136 6.22 3.75 -3.17
N ALA A 137 6.49 2.96 -2.11
CA ALA A 137 7.80 2.36 -1.87
C ALA A 137 7.71 0.82 -1.81
N LEU A 138 8.67 0.15 -2.44
CA LEU A 138 8.78 -1.30 -2.38
C LEU A 138 9.51 -1.73 -1.11
N SER A 139 8.84 -2.51 -0.27
CA SER A 139 9.35 -3.02 1.01
C SER A 139 10.10 -1.95 1.82
N PRO A 140 9.46 -0.80 2.14
CA PRO A 140 10.14 0.27 2.85
C PRO A 140 10.50 -0.15 4.26
N GLN A 141 11.61 0.38 4.78
CA GLN A 141 11.93 0.25 6.19
C GLN A 141 11.07 1.23 7.00
N PRO A 142 10.55 0.83 8.17
CA PRO A 142 9.86 1.74 9.07
C PRO A 142 10.77 2.89 9.52
N ILE A 143 10.21 4.10 9.56
CA ILE A 143 10.87 5.30 10.08
C ILE A 143 9.89 6.09 10.94
N ASP A 144 10.39 6.67 12.04
CA ASP A 144 9.57 7.50 12.91
C ASP A 144 9.02 8.72 12.17
N GLY A 145 7.75 9.03 12.39
CA GLY A 145 7.08 10.15 11.75
C GLY A 145 6.45 9.81 10.38
N VAL A 146 6.62 8.60 9.87
CA VAL A 146 5.98 8.11 8.63
C VAL A 146 5.01 6.98 8.97
N ALA A 147 3.77 7.13 8.53
CA ALA A 147 2.76 6.07 8.53
C ALA A 147 2.76 5.37 7.17
N GLY A 148 2.33 4.12 7.16
CA GLY A 148 2.24 3.37 5.92
C GLY A 148 1.29 2.20 6.00
N GLU A 149 0.81 1.78 4.85
CA GLU A 149 0.02 0.56 4.69
C GLU A 149 0.45 -0.18 3.42
N ILE A 150 0.34 -1.50 3.45
CA ILE A 150 0.59 -2.32 2.27
C ILE A 150 -0.56 -2.09 1.29
N LEU A 151 -0.22 -1.60 0.11
CA LEU A 151 -1.15 -1.38 -0.99
C LEU A 151 -1.26 -2.58 -1.91
N ARG A 152 -0.13 -3.30 -2.11
CA ARG A 152 -0.06 -4.43 -3.02
C ARG A 152 0.92 -5.49 -2.51
N LYS A 153 0.54 -6.76 -2.62
CA LYS A 153 1.40 -7.92 -2.43
C LYS A 153 1.50 -8.67 -3.72
N GLU A 154 2.71 -8.98 -4.13
CA GLU A 154 2.92 -9.74 -5.36
C GLU A 154 4.12 -10.67 -5.26
N PRO A 155 4.15 -11.76 -6.03
CA PRO A 155 5.32 -12.61 -6.11
C PRO A 155 6.45 -11.91 -6.85
N VAL A 156 7.64 -12.43 -6.66
CA VAL A 156 8.81 -12.05 -7.46
C VAL A 156 8.91 -12.99 -8.65
N SER A 157 9.16 -12.42 -9.82
CA SER A 157 9.45 -13.16 -11.05
C SER A 157 10.91 -12.93 -11.47
N ALA A 158 11.50 -13.94 -12.08
CA ALA A 158 12.79 -13.83 -12.73
C ALA A 158 12.62 -13.25 -14.15
N LEU A 159 13.39 -12.21 -14.43
CA LEU A 159 13.57 -11.61 -15.75
C LEU A 159 14.83 -12.16 -16.38
N LEU A 160 14.75 -12.77 -17.55
CA LEU A 160 15.88 -13.38 -18.24
C LEU A 160 15.71 -13.30 -19.75
N GLY A 161 16.82 -13.36 -20.47
CA GLY A 161 16.77 -13.40 -21.94
C GLY A 161 16.17 -14.73 -22.45
N THR A 162 15.49 -14.69 -23.60
CA THR A 162 14.86 -15.87 -24.22
C THR A 162 15.85 -17.01 -24.51
N ARG A 163 17.15 -16.74 -24.59
CA ARG A 163 18.23 -17.73 -24.80
C ARG A 163 18.85 -18.25 -23.52
N HIS A 164 18.41 -17.78 -22.36
CA HIS A 164 18.92 -18.22 -21.06
C HIS A 164 18.56 -19.70 -20.82
N ARG A 165 19.46 -20.47 -20.15
CA ARG A 165 19.20 -21.91 -19.89
C ARG A 165 17.93 -22.19 -19.11
N LEU A 166 17.52 -21.26 -18.20
CA LEU A 166 16.29 -21.36 -17.41
C LEU A 166 15.04 -20.90 -18.17
N ALA A 167 15.18 -20.37 -19.39
CA ALA A 167 14.07 -19.83 -20.15
C ALA A 167 12.98 -20.89 -20.51
N ALA A 168 13.39 -22.16 -20.66
CA ALA A 168 12.48 -23.26 -21.00
C ALA A 168 11.66 -23.77 -19.81
N ALA A 169 12.07 -23.45 -18.57
CA ALA A 169 11.35 -23.89 -17.36
C ALA A 169 10.05 -23.09 -17.20
N PRO A 170 8.94 -23.70 -16.78
CA PRO A 170 7.70 -22.96 -16.51
C PRO A 170 7.81 -22.08 -15.24
N THR A 171 8.52 -22.55 -14.22
CA THR A 171 8.84 -21.86 -12.97
C THR A 171 10.29 -22.07 -12.63
N ILE A 172 10.85 -21.21 -11.77
CA ILE A 172 12.26 -21.28 -11.35
C ILE A 172 12.30 -21.40 -9.83
N PRO A 173 12.66 -22.55 -9.26
CA PRO A 173 12.95 -22.61 -7.84
C PRO A 173 14.19 -21.78 -7.53
N VAL A 174 14.20 -21.09 -6.37
CA VAL A 174 15.35 -20.26 -5.98
C VAL A 174 16.66 -21.03 -6.04
N SER A 175 16.67 -22.31 -5.71
CA SER A 175 17.85 -23.19 -5.79
C SER A 175 18.47 -23.30 -7.20
N ALA A 176 17.68 -23.12 -8.26
CA ALA A 176 18.17 -23.14 -9.64
C ALA A 176 18.98 -21.89 -10.03
N LEU A 177 18.93 -20.85 -9.20
CA LEU A 177 19.70 -19.61 -9.36
C LEU A 177 21.14 -19.72 -8.81
N ARG A 178 21.51 -20.85 -8.20
CA ARG A 178 22.82 -21.06 -7.54
C ARG A 178 24.00 -20.72 -8.43
N ASP A 179 23.94 -21.14 -9.68
CA ASP A 179 25.04 -20.99 -10.65
C ASP A 179 24.83 -19.79 -11.60
N GLU A 180 23.89 -18.92 -11.26
CA GLU A 180 23.56 -17.75 -12.06
C GLU A 180 24.12 -16.47 -11.46
N THR A 181 24.50 -15.53 -12.32
CA THR A 181 24.79 -14.17 -11.89
C THR A 181 23.48 -13.38 -11.79
N LEU A 182 23.15 -12.93 -10.59
CA LEU A 182 21.98 -12.07 -10.36
C LEU A 182 22.35 -10.61 -10.67
N LEU A 183 21.66 -10.03 -11.65
CA LEU A 183 21.75 -8.61 -11.96
C LEU A 183 20.74 -7.84 -11.11
N LEU A 184 21.19 -7.21 -10.04
CA LEU A 184 20.33 -6.48 -9.08
C LEU A 184 20.75 -5.01 -8.98
N PHE A 185 19.84 -4.21 -8.45
CA PHE A 185 20.12 -2.83 -8.05
C PHE A 185 21.04 -2.80 -6.81
N PRO A 186 21.80 -1.71 -6.59
CA PRO A 186 22.60 -1.55 -5.38
C PRO A 186 21.73 -1.61 -4.11
N ARG A 187 22.16 -2.37 -3.10
CA ARG A 187 21.42 -2.58 -1.84
C ARG A 187 20.91 -1.28 -1.20
N ARG A 188 21.71 -0.18 -1.30
CA ARG A 188 21.35 1.13 -0.73
C ARG A 188 20.03 1.71 -1.26
N LEU A 189 19.56 1.30 -2.43
CA LEU A 189 18.36 1.86 -3.09
C LEU A 189 17.05 1.26 -2.55
N ALA A 190 17.07 -0.03 -2.17
CA ALA A 190 15.93 -0.72 -1.56
C ALA A 190 16.43 -1.85 -0.64
N PRO A 191 16.99 -1.51 0.56
CA PRO A 191 17.69 -2.48 1.40
C PRO A 191 16.87 -3.70 1.76
N ALA A 192 15.63 -3.53 2.24
CA ALA A 192 14.80 -4.64 2.71
C ALA A 192 14.42 -5.60 1.58
N TYR A 193 14.11 -5.09 0.38
CA TYR A 193 13.82 -5.94 -0.77
C TYR A 193 15.06 -6.69 -1.27
N TYR A 194 16.22 -6.03 -1.30
CA TYR A 194 17.48 -6.68 -1.63
C TYR A 194 17.82 -7.81 -0.64
N ASP A 195 17.67 -7.53 0.66
CA ASP A 195 17.97 -8.48 1.72
C ASP A 195 16.99 -9.68 1.69
N ALA A 196 15.73 -9.47 1.31
CA ALA A 196 14.77 -10.55 1.11
C ALA A 196 15.19 -11.51 -0.01
N ILE A 197 15.71 -10.98 -1.12
CA ILE A 197 16.24 -11.80 -2.22
C ILE A 197 17.44 -12.63 -1.73
N VAL A 198 18.39 -12.00 -1.05
CA VAL A 198 19.59 -12.68 -0.53
C VAL A 198 19.22 -13.74 0.52
N ALA A 199 18.27 -13.42 1.40
CA ALA A 199 17.78 -14.36 2.42
C ALA A 199 17.15 -15.61 1.77
N ALA A 200 16.35 -15.45 0.73
CA ALA A 200 15.77 -16.60 0.01
C ALA A 200 16.84 -17.49 -0.64
N CYS A 201 17.91 -16.90 -1.17
CA CYS A 201 19.05 -17.65 -1.70
C CYS A 201 19.78 -18.45 -0.58
N HIS A 202 19.98 -17.82 0.58
CA HIS A 202 20.57 -18.49 1.74
C HIS A 202 19.69 -19.64 2.25
N GLU A 203 18.38 -19.44 2.30
CA GLU A 203 17.40 -20.48 2.65
C GLU A 203 17.45 -21.66 1.66
N ALA A 204 17.63 -21.36 0.37
CA ALA A 204 17.87 -22.37 -0.67
C ALA A 204 19.29 -22.99 -0.64
N GLY A 205 20.11 -22.63 0.35
CA GLY A 205 21.42 -23.25 0.63
C GLY A 205 22.58 -22.74 -0.22
N PHE A 206 22.56 -21.48 -0.69
CA PHE A 206 23.67 -20.88 -1.41
C PHE A 206 23.77 -19.36 -1.20
N SER A 207 24.96 -18.80 -1.46
CA SER A 207 25.16 -17.35 -1.53
C SER A 207 25.16 -16.92 -2.99
N PRO A 208 24.32 -15.96 -3.39
CA PRO A 208 24.23 -15.58 -4.79
C PRO A 208 25.44 -14.78 -5.27
N GLU A 209 25.85 -15.00 -6.52
CA GLU A 209 26.75 -14.06 -7.22
C GLU A 209 25.91 -12.88 -7.69
N ILE A 210 26.18 -11.69 -7.11
CA ILE A 210 25.40 -10.47 -7.43
C ILE A 210 26.28 -9.50 -8.18
N ARG A 211 25.77 -9.02 -9.32
CA ARG A 211 26.33 -7.91 -10.07
C ARG A 211 25.37 -6.73 -10.01
N ALA A 212 25.82 -5.64 -9.40
CA ALA A 212 25.02 -4.43 -9.33
C ALA A 212 25.06 -3.68 -10.68
N PHE A 213 23.92 -3.15 -11.09
CA PHE A 213 23.90 -2.09 -12.11
C PHE A 213 23.88 -0.74 -11.39
N GLU A 214 24.92 0.06 -11.60
CA GLU A 214 25.20 1.24 -10.76
C GLU A 214 24.27 2.42 -11.05
N GLU A 215 23.65 2.49 -12.22
CA GLU A 215 22.67 3.54 -12.56
C GLU A 215 21.54 2.97 -13.42
N PRO A 216 20.26 3.33 -13.08
CA PRO A 216 19.18 3.11 -14.05
C PRO A 216 19.36 4.08 -15.24
N PRO A 217 19.14 3.60 -16.46
CA PRO A 217 17.76 3.37 -16.84
C PRO A 217 17.44 1.87 -16.90
N VAL A 218 16.22 1.54 -16.52
CA VAL A 218 15.62 0.20 -16.63
C VAL A 218 15.91 -0.42 -18.02
N ASN A 219 15.89 0.39 -19.06
CA ASN A 219 16.17 -0.05 -20.42
C ASN A 219 17.58 -0.63 -20.61
N ALA A 220 18.60 -0.09 -19.95
CA ALA A 220 19.96 -0.62 -20.02
C ALA A 220 20.08 -1.98 -19.31
N MET A 221 19.38 -2.14 -18.18
CA MET A 221 19.25 -3.43 -17.49
C MET A 221 18.57 -4.47 -18.41
N LEU A 222 17.44 -4.14 -19.02
CA LEU A 222 16.71 -5.05 -19.93
C LEU A 222 17.57 -5.42 -21.15
N ALA A 223 18.26 -4.47 -21.75
CA ALA A 223 19.19 -4.74 -22.86
C ALA A 223 20.30 -5.73 -22.46
N ARG A 224 20.84 -5.61 -21.24
CA ARG A 224 21.85 -6.49 -20.70
C ARG A 224 21.29 -7.90 -20.45
N LEU A 225 20.10 -8.02 -19.85
CA LEU A 225 19.42 -9.30 -19.63
C LEU A 225 19.11 -10.03 -20.93
N SER A 226 18.81 -9.32 -22.03
CA SER A 226 18.53 -9.93 -23.33
C SER A 226 19.70 -10.75 -23.89
N SER A 227 20.93 -10.52 -23.40
CA SER A 227 22.11 -11.35 -23.74
C SER A 227 21.97 -12.81 -23.29
N GLY A 228 21.12 -13.08 -22.31
CA GLY A 228 20.87 -14.41 -21.73
C GLY A 228 21.96 -14.93 -20.80
N ARG A 229 22.77 -14.04 -20.21
CA ARG A 229 23.89 -14.40 -19.32
C ARG A 229 23.63 -14.11 -17.84
N GLU A 230 22.58 -13.38 -17.57
CA GLU A 230 22.24 -12.89 -16.23
C GLU A 230 20.74 -13.02 -16.00
N VAL A 231 20.36 -13.06 -14.73
CA VAL A 231 18.96 -13.10 -14.28
C VAL A 231 18.72 -11.90 -13.37
N SER A 232 17.60 -11.22 -13.52
CA SER A 232 17.14 -10.22 -12.55
C SER A 232 15.86 -10.68 -11.86
N LEU A 233 15.66 -10.25 -10.63
CA LEU A 233 14.48 -10.57 -9.83
C LEU A 233 13.69 -9.29 -9.57
N ALA A 234 12.42 -9.30 -9.96
CA ALA A 234 11.55 -8.12 -9.85
C ALA A 234 10.11 -8.51 -9.47
N PRO A 235 9.35 -7.58 -8.90
CA PRO A 235 7.90 -7.78 -8.69
C PRO A 235 7.20 -8.16 -9.99
N ALA A 236 6.22 -9.06 -9.90
CA ALA A 236 5.58 -9.65 -11.08
C ALA A 236 4.98 -8.61 -12.02
N SER A 237 4.35 -7.55 -11.49
CA SER A 237 3.78 -6.48 -12.31
C SER A 237 4.79 -5.75 -13.18
N PHE A 238 5.97 -5.47 -12.62
CA PHE A 238 7.09 -4.90 -13.39
C PHE A 238 7.61 -5.90 -14.42
N ALA A 239 7.79 -7.17 -14.03
CA ALA A 239 8.30 -8.22 -14.91
C ALA A 239 7.39 -8.43 -16.12
N GLU A 240 6.05 -8.44 -15.93
CA GLU A 240 5.08 -8.52 -17.02
C GLU A 240 5.19 -7.35 -17.99
N HIS A 241 5.34 -6.14 -17.47
CA HIS A 241 5.50 -4.96 -18.33
C HIS A 241 6.78 -5.05 -19.15
N ALA A 242 7.90 -5.39 -18.52
CA ALA A 242 9.19 -5.55 -19.17
C ALA A 242 9.17 -6.61 -20.28
N ALA A 243 8.50 -7.74 -20.06
CA ALA A 243 8.35 -8.79 -21.06
C ALA A 243 7.50 -8.34 -22.27
N LYS A 244 6.42 -7.57 -22.04
CA LYS A 244 5.56 -7.03 -23.10
C LYS A 244 6.24 -5.97 -23.96
N ALA A 245 7.29 -5.31 -23.47
CA ALA A 245 8.03 -4.30 -24.24
C ALA A 245 8.85 -4.87 -25.41
N GLY A 246 8.80 -6.17 -25.69
CA GLY A 246 9.41 -6.80 -26.87
C GLY A 246 10.93 -6.83 -26.87
N THR A 247 11.55 -6.77 -25.71
CA THR A 247 13.01 -6.64 -25.51
C THR A 247 13.80 -7.95 -25.63
N GLY A 248 13.17 -9.07 -26.02
CA GLY A 248 13.79 -10.40 -25.97
C GLY A 248 13.94 -10.94 -24.55
N ILE A 249 13.16 -10.39 -23.62
CA ILE A 249 13.08 -10.78 -22.21
C ILE A 249 11.81 -11.63 -22.02
N ILE A 250 11.93 -12.63 -21.18
CA ILE A 250 10.81 -13.42 -20.67
C ILE A 250 10.78 -13.37 -19.15
N LEU A 251 9.62 -13.62 -18.58
CA LEU A 251 9.44 -13.77 -17.15
C LEU A 251 9.18 -15.24 -16.79
N ARG A 252 9.60 -15.62 -15.59
CA ARG A 252 9.29 -16.90 -14.96
C ARG A 252 9.02 -16.70 -13.50
N ASP A 253 7.99 -17.32 -12.97
CA ASP A 253 7.69 -17.23 -11.55
C ASP A 253 8.79 -17.90 -10.74
N VAL A 254 9.23 -17.20 -9.68
CA VAL A 254 10.21 -17.72 -8.73
C VAL A 254 9.47 -18.37 -7.58
N VAL A 255 9.88 -19.59 -7.26
CA VAL A 255 9.23 -20.43 -6.24
C VAL A 255 10.27 -21.04 -5.29
N GLU A 256 9.84 -21.45 -4.09
CA GLU A 256 10.60 -22.28 -3.14
C GLU A 256 12.03 -21.82 -2.82
N PRO A 257 12.19 -20.91 -1.83
CA PRO A 257 11.13 -20.23 -1.07
C PRO A 257 10.52 -19.04 -1.83
N PRO A 258 9.30 -18.64 -1.50
CA PRO A 258 8.70 -17.45 -2.09
C PRO A 258 9.43 -16.19 -1.61
N ILE A 259 9.65 -15.25 -2.52
CA ILE A 259 10.23 -13.95 -2.19
C ILE A 259 9.10 -12.92 -2.17
N PRO A 260 8.80 -12.31 -1.01
CA PRO A 260 7.74 -11.32 -0.94
C PRO A 260 8.15 -10.00 -1.58
N ALA A 261 7.27 -9.42 -2.41
CA ALA A 261 7.35 -8.05 -2.86
C ALA A 261 6.12 -7.28 -2.35
N GLU A 262 6.32 -6.43 -1.38
CA GLU A 262 5.26 -5.63 -0.76
C GLU A 262 5.42 -4.17 -1.15
N LEU A 263 4.48 -3.67 -1.95
CA LEU A 263 4.39 -2.25 -2.23
C LEU A 263 3.57 -1.58 -1.14
N SER A 264 4.15 -0.60 -0.48
CA SER A 264 3.50 0.19 0.55
C SER A 264 3.23 1.60 0.08
N MET A 265 2.10 2.15 0.51
CA MET A 265 1.81 3.57 0.43
C MET A 265 2.18 4.21 1.77
N LEU A 266 2.95 5.29 1.72
CA LEU A 266 3.53 5.99 2.85
C LEU A 266 3.04 7.44 2.90
N TRP A 267 2.88 8.01 4.11
CA TRP A 267 2.52 9.41 4.33
C TRP A 267 3.02 9.89 5.70
N PRO A 268 3.11 11.22 5.96
CA PRO A 268 3.44 11.74 7.27
C PRO A 268 2.44 11.28 8.33
N ALA A 269 2.92 10.74 9.46
CA ALA A 269 2.05 10.14 10.50
C ALA A 269 1.17 11.16 11.22
N ASN A 270 1.59 12.42 11.26
CA ASN A 270 0.91 13.48 11.97
C ASN A 270 -0.11 14.17 11.07
N ASP A 271 -1.37 13.81 11.25
CA ASP A 271 -2.58 14.47 10.73
C ASP A 271 -2.54 14.74 9.20
N PRO A 272 -2.80 13.71 8.38
CA PRO A 272 -2.77 13.86 6.94
C PRO A 272 -3.81 14.90 6.49
N SER A 273 -3.39 15.78 5.57
CA SER A 273 -4.32 16.76 4.97
C SER A 273 -5.51 16.06 4.31
N PRO A 274 -6.66 16.74 4.15
CA PRO A 274 -7.81 16.17 3.44
C PRO A 274 -7.49 15.63 2.05
N ALA A 275 -6.53 16.25 1.37
CA ALA A 275 -6.07 15.79 0.06
C ALA A 275 -5.34 14.45 0.16
N ILE A 276 -4.43 14.28 1.14
CA ILE A 276 -3.77 13.01 1.42
C ILE A 276 -4.80 11.94 1.77
N ALA A 277 -5.74 12.23 2.69
CA ALA A 277 -6.80 11.30 3.08
C ALA A 277 -7.63 10.82 1.87
N SER A 278 -7.90 11.73 0.93
CA SER A 278 -8.61 11.40 -0.32
C SER A 278 -7.81 10.45 -1.19
N VAL A 279 -6.52 10.72 -1.41
CA VAL A 279 -5.63 9.85 -2.20
C VAL A 279 -5.54 8.46 -1.58
N LEU A 280 -5.39 8.36 -0.24
CA LEU A 280 -5.38 7.09 0.49
C LEU A 280 -6.65 6.28 0.25
N ALA A 281 -7.82 6.92 0.33
CA ALA A 281 -9.09 6.24 0.10
C ALA A 281 -9.24 5.75 -1.35
N ILE A 282 -8.80 6.53 -2.34
CA ILE A 282 -8.82 6.14 -3.75
C ILE A 282 -7.87 4.96 -3.97
N ALA A 283 -6.67 5.00 -3.41
CA ALA A 283 -5.70 3.92 -3.52
C ALA A 283 -6.20 2.61 -2.92
N ARG A 284 -6.87 2.64 -1.75
CA ARG A 284 -7.51 1.46 -1.15
C ARG A 284 -8.58 0.86 -2.07
N ARG A 285 -9.43 1.70 -2.69
CA ARG A 285 -10.42 1.23 -3.68
C ARG A 285 -9.75 0.61 -4.91
N CYS A 286 -8.62 1.18 -5.38
CA CYS A 286 -7.84 0.57 -6.46
C CYS A 286 -7.32 -0.81 -6.04
N ALA A 287 -6.77 -0.94 -4.84
CA ALA A 287 -6.27 -2.20 -4.31
C ALA A 287 -7.37 -3.27 -4.21
N GLU A 288 -8.55 -2.90 -3.72
CA GLU A 288 -9.71 -3.79 -3.63
C GLU A 288 -10.21 -4.24 -5.01
N ARG A 289 -10.42 -3.29 -5.94
CA ARG A 289 -10.92 -3.58 -7.30
C ARG A 289 -9.98 -4.47 -8.09
N ASN A 290 -8.68 -4.28 -7.95
CA ASN A 290 -7.66 -5.04 -8.67
C ASN A 290 -7.17 -6.27 -7.90
N GLY A 291 -7.68 -6.52 -6.70
CA GLY A 291 -7.29 -7.68 -5.89
C GLY A 291 -5.83 -7.67 -5.44
N TRP A 292 -5.19 -6.50 -5.34
CA TRP A 292 -3.76 -6.37 -5.06
C TRP A 292 -3.30 -6.96 -3.73
N LEU A 293 -4.22 -7.10 -2.77
CA LEU A 293 -3.93 -7.70 -1.45
C LEU A 293 -4.24 -9.19 -1.36
N ARG A 294 -4.84 -9.78 -2.43
CA ARG A 294 -5.35 -11.16 -2.41
C ARG A 294 -4.34 -12.21 -2.91
N HIS A 295 -3.14 -11.80 -3.28
CA HIS A 295 -2.15 -12.77 -3.78
C HIS A 295 -1.64 -13.63 -2.60
N PRO A 296 -1.93 -14.94 -2.57
CA PRO A 296 -1.32 -15.82 -1.59
C PRO A 296 0.17 -15.92 -1.91
N LEU A 297 1.01 -15.52 -0.98
CA LEU A 297 2.42 -15.87 -0.93
C LEU A 297 2.51 -17.32 -0.40
N THR A 298 1.94 -18.28 -1.14
CA THR A 298 2.02 -19.72 -0.80
C THR A 298 2.64 -20.50 -1.95
#